data_c47c9d9660def2e3927c0c1da62d0f9f
#
_entry.id   c47c9d9660def2e3927c0c1da62d0f9f
#
_cell.length_a   1.000
_cell.length_b   1.000
_cell.length_c   1.000
_cell.angle_alpha   90.00
_cell.angle_beta   90.00
_cell.angle_gamma   90.00
#
_symmetry.space_group_name_H-M   'P 1'
#
loop_
_entity.id
_entity.type
_entity.pdbx_description
1 polymer ?
#
loop_
_entity_poly.entity_id
_entity_poly.type
_entity_poly.pdbx_seq_one_letter_code
_entity_poly.pdbx_strand_id
1 'polypeptide(L)'
;MQRLKRRQDFVAAAKGVYQPMPAFVVQVMHRKDEAPARIGFTCTKKLGNAVMRNRIRRRLKEASRLCLGAHVKAGFDYVVIGRAAAETRPFEILQADLISATARLHIKIKEAKAASAPEPRT
;
A
#
# COMPACT_ATOMS: atom_id res chain seq x y z
N MET A 1 11.45 7.12 1.78
CA MET A 1 10.13 6.60 2.20
C MET A 1 10.13 6.44 3.71
N GLN A 2 9.19 7.08 4.36
CA GLN A 2 9.09 7.07 5.82
C GLN A 2 8.12 5.98 6.29
N ARG A 3 8.20 5.64 7.58
CA ARG A 3 7.35 4.61 8.16
C ARG A 3 6.07 5.20 8.73
N LEU A 4 4.93 4.61 8.37
CA LEU A 4 3.63 4.97 8.91
C LEU A 4 3.48 4.31 10.30
N LYS A 5 3.17 5.09 11.34
CA LYS A 5 3.16 4.60 12.72
C LYS A 5 1.82 4.80 13.44
N ARG A 6 1.08 5.85 13.11
CA ARG A 6 -0.13 6.22 13.87
C ARG A 6 -1.34 5.43 13.41
N ARG A 7 -2.10 4.92 14.37
CA ARG A 7 -3.35 4.21 14.09
C ARG A 7 -4.32 5.05 13.26
N GLN A 8 -4.43 6.33 13.54
CA GLN A 8 -5.32 7.24 12.80
C GLN A 8 -4.96 7.32 11.32
N ASP A 9 -3.68 7.21 10.98
CA ASP A 9 -3.22 7.23 9.60
C ASP A 9 -3.58 5.92 8.87
N PHE A 10 -3.51 4.78 9.57
CA PHE A 10 -3.99 3.50 9.03
C PHE A 10 -5.50 3.52 8.79
N VAL A 11 -6.26 4.08 9.72
CA VAL A 11 -7.72 4.20 9.58
C VAL A 11 -8.07 5.12 8.41
N ALA A 12 -7.36 6.22 8.26
CA ALA A 12 -7.57 7.15 7.14
C ALA A 12 -7.28 6.47 5.79
N ALA A 13 -6.19 5.70 5.70
CA ALA A 13 -5.82 4.98 4.48
C ALA A 13 -6.86 3.93 4.10
N ALA A 14 -7.53 3.32 5.08
CA ALA A 14 -8.58 2.33 4.83
C ALA A 14 -9.79 2.93 4.10
N LYS A 15 -9.97 4.24 4.18
CA LYS A 15 -11.05 4.95 3.48
C LYS A 15 -10.63 5.43 2.08
N GLY A 16 -9.37 5.27 1.73
CA GLY A 16 -8.84 5.67 0.44
C GLY A 16 -9.01 4.62 -0.65
N VAL A 17 -8.28 4.82 -1.73
CA VAL A 17 -8.28 3.88 -2.85
C VAL A 17 -7.45 2.65 -2.46
N TYR A 18 -7.82 1.49 -2.96
CA TYR A 18 -7.09 0.26 -2.67
C TYR A 18 -6.92 -0.61 -3.91
N GLN A 19 -5.91 -1.46 -3.87
CA GLN A 19 -5.62 -2.43 -4.92
C GLN A 19 -5.38 -3.80 -4.29
N PRO A 20 -6.28 -4.78 -4.49
CA PRO A 20 -6.05 -6.14 -4.02
C PRO A 20 -5.08 -6.88 -4.94
N MET A 21 -4.20 -7.66 -4.32
CA MET A 21 -3.25 -8.54 -4.99
C MET A 21 -3.34 -9.93 -4.34
N PRO A 22 -2.77 -10.98 -4.97
CA PRO A 22 -2.86 -12.33 -4.39
C PRO A 22 -2.30 -12.44 -2.96
N ALA A 23 -1.20 -11.77 -2.68
CA ALA A 23 -0.50 -11.88 -1.39
C ALA A 23 -0.77 -10.73 -0.43
N PHE A 24 -1.43 -9.66 -0.86
CA PHE A 24 -1.68 -8.48 -0.02
C PHE A 24 -2.71 -7.57 -0.66
N VAL A 25 -3.14 -6.56 0.10
CA VAL A 25 -3.92 -5.43 -0.40
C VAL A 25 -3.11 -4.17 -0.11
N VAL A 26 -3.02 -3.25 -1.04
CA VAL A 26 -2.43 -1.93 -0.79
C VAL A 26 -3.54 -0.89 -0.74
N GLN A 27 -3.57 -0.11 0.34
CA GLN A 27 -4.45 1.04 0.50
C GLN A 27 -3.60 2.30 0.39
N VAL A 28 -4.17 3.37 -0.11
CA VAL A 28 -3.45 4.64 -0.26
C VAL A 28 -4.33 5.81 0.16
N MET A 29 -3.72 6.78 0.82
CA MET A 29 -4.34 8.04 1.21
C MET A 29 -3.50 9.20 0.71
N HIS A 30 -4.11 10.12 -0.02
CA HIS A 30 -3.44 11.35 -0.45
C HIS A 30 -3.59 12.41 0.66
N ARG A 31 -2.46 12.80 1.27
CA ARG A 31 -2.46 13.77 2.37
C ARG A 31 -2.62 15.22 1.90
N LYS A 32 -2.47 15.48 0.62
CA LYS A 32 -2.47 16.83 0.02
C LYS A 32 -1.32 17.70 0.52
N ASP A 33 -0.16 17.09 0.75
CA ASP A 33 1.08 17.79 1.10
C ASP A 33 2.21 17.29 0.21
N GLU A 34 3.43 17.80 0.42
CA GLU A 34 4.60 17.41 -0.34
C GLU A 34 5.62 16.64 0.52
N ALA A 35 5.23 16.23 1.72
CA ALA A 35 6.09 15.46 2.60
C ALA A 35 6.40 14.10 1.98
N PRO A 36 7.54 13.47 2.34
CA PRO A 36 7.89 12.15 1.81
C PRO A 36 6.78 11.11 1.99
N ALA A 37 6.71 10.17 1.07
CA ALA A 37 5.78 9.05 1.18
C ALA A 37 6.02 8.27 2.47
N ARG A 38 4.92 7.81 3.09
CA ARG A 38 4.98 6.94 4.26
C ARG A 38 4.37 5.60 3.91
N ILE A 39 4.89 4.53 4.48
CA ILE A 39 4.38 3.18 4.25
C ILE A 39 4.23 2.45 5.57
N GLY A 40 3.12 1.75 5.73
CA GLY A 40 2.84 0.91 6.88
C GLY A 40 2.46 -0.49 6.48
N PHE A 41 2.72 -1.45 7.36
CA PHE A 41 2.44 -2.85 7.12
C PHE A 41 1.59 -3.40 8.25
N THR A 42 0.54 -4.13 7.92
CA THR A 42 -0.32 -4.74 8.91
C THR A 42 -0.81 -6.12 8.45
N CYS A 43 -1.20 -6.94 9.40
CA CYS A 43 -1.82 -8.23 9.15
C CYS A 43 -2.96 -8.41 10.14
N THR A 44 -4.10 -8.93 9.67
CA THR A 44 -5.23 -9.17 10.56
C THR A 44 -4.98 -10.41 11.43
N LYS A 45 -5.63 -10.47 12.59
CA LYS A 45 -5.54 -11.63 13.48
C LYS A 45 -6.06 -12.91 12.83
N LYS A 46 -6.93 -12.80 11.85
CA LYS A 46 -7.49 -13.93 11.10
C LYS A 46 -6.44 -14.67 10.26
N LEU A 47 -5.31 -14.03 10.00
CA LEU A 47 -4.27 -14.58 9.14
C LEU A 47 -3.56 -15.78 9.79
N GLY A 48 -3.50 -15.83 11.12
CA GLY A 48 -2.82 -16.87 11.86
C GLY A 48 -2.25 -16.35 13.18
N ASN A 49 -1.32 -17.09 13.76
CA ASN A 49 -0.67 -16.72 15.02
C ASN A 49 0.32 -15.56 14.80
N ALA A 50 0.88 -15.06 15.92
CA ALA A 50 1.81 -13.95 15.89
C ALA A 50 3.08 -14.25 15.07
N VAL A 51 3.56 -15.48 15.11
CA VAL A 51 4.76 -15.90 14.37
C VAL A 51 4.54 -15.78 12.87
N MET A 52 3.40 -16.31 12.38
CA MET A 52 3.03 -16.22 10.97
C MET A 52 2.83 -14.78 10.52
N ARG A 53 2.10 -13.98 11.32
CA ARG A 53 1.85 -12.57 11.01
C ARG A 53 3.15 -11.77 10.95
N ASN A 54 4.08 -12.02 11.86
CA ASN A 54 5.38 -11.35 11.88
C ASN A 54 6.22 -11.73 10.67
N ARG A 55 6.18 -13.00 10.25
CA ARG A 55 6.90 -13.49 9.07
C ARG A 55 6.39 -12.82 7.80
N ILE A 56 5.07 -12.77 7.61
CA ILE A 56 4.44 -12.13 6.46
C ILE A 56 4.78 -10.64 6.42
N ARG A 57 4.64 -9.96 7.53
CA ARG A 57 4.93 -8.54 7.65
C ARG A 57 6.39 -8.23 7.33
N ARG A 58 7.30 -9.06 7.82
CA ARG A 58 8.74 -8.92 7.56
C ARG A 58 9.06 -9.11 6.08
N ARG A 59 8.47 -10.11 5.44
CA ARG A 59 8.68 -10.36 4.01
C ARG A 59 8.20 -9.19 3.15
N LEU A 60 7.00 -8.69 3.42
CA LEU A 60 6.44 -7.55 2.70
C LEU A 60 7.24 -6.28 2.93
N LYS A 61 7.69 -6.06 4.16
CA LYS A 61 8.51 -4.90 4.53
C LYS A 61 9.85 -4.92 3.79
N GLU A 62 10.52 -6.06 3.77
CA GLU A 62 11.82 -6.20 3.10
C GLU A 62 11.67 -6.07 1.59
N ALA A 63 10.66 -6.70 1.00
CA ALA A 63 10.38 -6.57 -0.43
C ALA A 63 10.12 -5.11 -0.82
N SER A 64 9.33 -4.39 -0.02
CA SER A 64 9.03 -2.98 -0.26
C SER A 64 10.26 -2.10 -0.12
N ARG A 65 11.08 -2.35 0.88
CA ARG A 65 12.33 -1.60 1.09
C ARG A 65 13.24 -1.68 -0.13
N LEU A 66 13.31 -2.84 -0.76
CA LEU A 66 14.21 -3.08 -1.88
C LEU A 66 13.67 -2.56 -3.23
N CYS A 67 12.36 -2.44 -3.38
CA CYS A 67 11.80 -2.16 -4.71
C CYS A 67 10.91 -0.93 -4.82
N LEU A 68 10.33 -0.41 -3.73
CA LEU A 68 9.30 0.64 -3.83
C LEU A 68 9.80 2.08 -3.78
N GLY A 69 11.04 2.31 -3.36
CA GLY A 69 11.55 3.68 -3.17
C GLY A 69 11.35 4.60 -4.37
N ALA A 70 11.55 4.09 -5.59
CA ALA A 70 11.40 4.86 -6.83
C ALA A 70 9.96 4.93 -7.34
N HIS A 71 9.02 4.16 -6.76
CA HIS A 71 7.66 4.02 -7.25
C HIS A 71 6.62 4.70 -6.40
N VAL A 72 6.94 5.05 -5.16
CA VAL A 72 6.04 5.79 -4.27
C VAL A 72 6.17 7.28 -4.50
N LYS A 73 5.09 8.01 -4.26
CA LYS A 73 5.03 9.45 -4.49
C LYS A 73 4.92 10.22 -3.19
N ALA A 74 5.61 11.36 -3.11
CA ALA A 74 5.47 12.29 -1.99
C ALA A 74 3.99 12.69 -1.81
N GLY A 75 3.59 12.93 -0.58
CA GLY A 75 2.24 13.32 -0.24
C GLY A 75 1.26 12.18 -0.06
N PHE A 76 1.72 10.92 -0.21
CA PHE A 76 0.86 9.75 -0.07
C PHE A 76 1.27 8.87 1.11
N ASP A 77 0.27 8.27 1.76
CA ASP A 77 0.44 7.21 2.73
C ASP A 77 -0.01 5.90 2.10
N TYR A 78 0.82 4.88 2.20
CA TYR A 78 0.53 3.55 1.67
C TYR A 78 0.42 2.56 2.83
N VAL A 79 -0.59 1.71 2.81
CA VAL A 79 -0.74 0.63 3.79
C VAL A 79 -0.79 -0.70 3.06
N VAL A 80 0.12 -1.59 3.39
CA VAL A 80 0.17 -2.94 2.83
C VAL A 80 -0.41 -3.90 3.86
N ILE A 81 -1.51 -4.56 3.50
CA ILE A 81 -2.19 -5.53 4.37
C ILE A 81 -1.85 -6.93 3.87
N GLY A 82 -1.11 -7.69 4.66
CA GLY A 82 -0.68 -9.03 4.28
C GLY A 82 -1.81 -10.04 4.22
N ARG A 83 -1.72 -10.94 3.25
CA ARG A 83 -2.59 -12.12 3.12
C ARG A 83 -1.76 -13.38 3.29
N ALA A 84 -2.42 -14.52 3.55
CA ALA A 84 -1.75 -15.79 3.79
C ALA A 84 -0.76 -16.19 2.68
N ALA A 85 -1.09 -15.92 1.43
CA ALA A 85 -0.23 -16.24 0.30
C ALA A 85 1.14 -15.53 0.34
N ALA A 86 1.27 -14.44 1.12
CA ALA A 86 2.54 -13.74 1.26
C ALA A 86 3.60 -14.58 1.99
N GLU A 87 3.20 -15.59 2.75
CA GLU A 87 4.15 -16.44 3.46
C GLU A 87 5.03 -17.24 2.52
N THR A 88 4.48 -17.75 1.43
CA THR A 88 5.17 -18.67 0.53
C THR A 88 5.38 -18.14 -0.88
N ARG A 89 4.79 -17.01 -1.23
CA ARG A 89 4.94 -16.43 -2.56
C ARG A 89 6.41 -16.08 -2.81
N PRO A 90 6.98 -16.44 -3.97
CA PRO A 90 8.39 -16.14 -4.26
C PRO A 90 8.70 -14.65 -4.07
N PHE A 91 9.84 -14.36 -3.48
CA PHE A 91 10.21 -12.99 -3.08
C PHE A 91 10.23 -12.02 -4.27
N GLU A 92 10.79 -12.44 -5.40
CA GLU A 92 10.84 -11.61 -6.61
C GLU A 92 9.44 -11.31 -7.16
N ILE A 93 8.51 -12.26 -6.99
CA ILE A 93 7.12 -12.07 -7.41
C ILE A 93 6.42 -11.10 -6.46
N LEU A 94 6.69 -11.17 -5.14
CA LEU A 94 6.21 -10.17 -4.19
C LEU A 94 6.64 -8.76 -4.58
N GLN A 95 7.90 -8.60 -4.96
CA GLN A 95 8.43 -7.31 -5.41
C GLN A 95 7.73 -6.83 -6.68
N ALA A 96 7.60 -7.68 -7.69
CA ALA A 96 6.89 -7.33 -8.93
C ALA A 96 5.43 -6.96 -8.65
N ASP A 97 4.76 -7.68 -7.76
CA ASP A 97 3.39 -7.40 -7.38
C ASP A 97 3.25 -6.06 -6.64
N LEU A 98 4.21 -5.73 -5.77
CA LEU A 98 4.20 -4.44 -5.06
C LEU A 98 4.35 -3.27 -6.05
N ILE A 99 5.25 -3.37 -6.99
CA ILE A 99 5.43 -2.35 -8.03
C ILE A 99 4.16 -2.23 -8.88
N SER A 100 3.61 -3.35 -9.31
CA SER A 100 2.38 -3.38 -10.11
C SER A 100 1.19 -2.77 -9.36
N ALA A 101 1.01 -3.15 -8.09
CA ALA A 101 -0.07 -2.62 -7.25
C ALA A 101 0.04 -1.10 -7.09
N THR A 102 1.25 -0.60 -6.84
CA THR A 102 1.51 0.84 -6.69
C THR A 102 1.19 1.59 -7.98
N ALA A 103 1.61 1.07 -9.12
CA ALA A 103 1.31 1.67 -10.41
C ALA A 103 -0.20 1.71 -10.68
N ARG A 104 -0.91 0.62 -10.39
CA ARG A 104 -2.37 0.55 -10.54
C ARG A 104 -3.09 1.52 -9.62
N LEU A 105 -2.59 1.69 -8.39
CA LEU A 105 -3.15 2.65 -7.43
C LEU A 105 -3.01 4.08 -7.94
N HIS A 106 -1.85 4.43 -8.47
CA HIS A 106 -1.64 5.78 -9.01
C HIS A 106 -2.58 6.06 -10.19
N ILE A 107 -2.86 5.06 -11.02
CA ILE A 107 -3.84 5.18 -12.09
C ILE A 107 -5.25 5.38 -11.53
N LYS A 108 -5.64 4.57 -10.53
CA LYS A 108 -6.95 4.69 -9.88
C LYS A 108 -7.16 6.05 -9.24
N ILE A 109 -6.13 6.59 -8.58
CA ILE A 109 -6.18 7.91 -7.95
C ILE A 109 -6.38 8.99 -9.02
N LYS A 110 -5.64 8.90 -10.11
CA LYS A 110 -5.74 9.84 -11.22
C LYS A 110 -7.15 9.81 -11.84
N GLU A 111 -7.71 8.63 -12.04
CA GLU A 111 -9.06 8.44 -12.56
C GLU A 111 -10.12 8.98 -11.60
N ALA A 112 -9.99 8.66 -10.31
CA ALA A 112 -10.91 9.14 -9.28
C ALA A 112 -10.88 10.67 -9.18
N LYS A 113 -9.69 11.27 -9.27
CA LYS A 113 -9.51 12.71 -9.26
C LYS A 113 -10.14 13.35 -10.50
N ALA A 114 -9.96 12.73 -11.66
CA ALA A 114 -10.58 13.20 -12.90
C ALA A 114 -12.11 13.10 -12.85
N ALA A 115 -12.64 12.00 -12.28
CA ALA A 115 -14.08 11.79 -12.14
C ALA A 115 -14.71 12.74 -11.13
N SER A 116 -13.96 13.15 -10.08
CA SER A 116 -14.44 14.08 -9.05
C SER A 116 -14.16 15.54 -9.38
N ALA A 117 -13.39 15.82 -10.44
CA ALA A 117 -13.13 17.18 -10.88
C ALA A 117 -14.45 17.79 -11.38
N PRO A 118 -14.74 19.05 -11.04
CA PRO A 118 -15.91 19.70 -11.60
C PRO A 118 -15.80 19.70 -13.12
N GLU A 119 -16.85 19.24 -13.79
CA GLU A 119 -16.89 19.26 -15.24
C GLU A 119 -16.66 20.67 -15.75
N PRO A 120 -15.80 20.85 -16.77
CA PRO A 120 -15.67 22.14 -17.38
C PRO A 120 -17.03 22.53 -17.93
N ARG A 121 -17.60 23.57 -17.38
CA ARG A 121 -18.85 24.10 -17.88
C ARG A 121 -18.55 24.81 -19.20
N THR A 122 -19.03 24.19 -20.20
CA THR A 122 -19.12 24.86 -21.49
C THR A 122 -20.21 25.91 -21.44
#